data_3b278728450185cf704dee32a878b6b9
#
_entry.id   3b278728450185cf704dee32a878b6b9
#
_cell.length_a   1.000
_cell.length_b   1.000
_cell.length_c   1.000
_cell.angle_alpha   90.00
_cell.angle_beta   90.00
_cell.angle_gamma   90.00
#
_symmetry.space_group_name_H-M   'P 1'
#
loop_
_entity.id
_entity.type
_entity.pdbx_description
1 polymer ?
#
loop_
_entity_poly.entity_id
_entity_poly.type
_entity_poly.pdbx_seq_one_letter_code
_entity_poly.pdbx_strand_id
1 'polypeptide(L)'
;MGKRITDKVTWVGKIDWELKTFHGDELSTHKGTSYNSYLIRDEKTVLIDTVWNPYDQEFVAHLKEEIDLQAIDAIVVNHSESDHSGALPVLMREIPDTPIYCTKKAEGILRGLYHKDWNFHNVKTGDTLCIGENTLTFVEAPMCHWPDTMVTYADKEEILFSNDVFGQHYATESLYDDTVNQKDLFDEAEKYYANILNIYNPMVNRKVKEIVGMNLPLKMVAPSHGVIWTNHIGEIVEKYLQWSTNYQEHQITIIYDTMWQSTRRMAQAIADGIRDFDPTVRVVLMNAAKNDKNDILVEVFRSKAIMVGSPTVNMGITYAIAGLLEMIHGMKCKNKKAAAFGSIGWGGGGEKRIQQRLEEAGFEIAAEPGKQLWAPDTEAERKLSLIHIS
;
A
#
# COMPACT_ATOMS: atom_id res chain seq x y z
N MET A 1 -13.44 -12.54 20.38
CA MET A 1 -12.77 -13.78 20.83
C MET A 1 -11.49 -13.94 20.01
N GLY A 2 -10.34 -14.05 20.70
CA GLY A 2 -9.04 -14.22 20.08
C GLY A 2 -8.94 -15.49 19.27
N LYS A 3 -8.11 -15.48 18.23
CA LYS A 3 -7.83 -16.65 17.40
C LYS A 3 -6.43 -17.17 17.71
N ARG A 4 -6.32 -18.41 18.17
CA ARG A 4 -5.02 -19.03 18.53
C ARG A 4 -4.22 -19.28 17.25
N ILE A 5 -2.97 -18.78 17.23
CA ILE A 5 -2.00 -18.98 16.14
C ILE A 5 -1.05 -20.12 16.50
N THR A 6 -0.41 -20.02 17.69
CA THR A 6 0.42 -21.08 18.27
C THR A 6 0.00 -21.32 19.71
N ASP A 7 0.73 -22.17 20.43
CA ASP A 7 0.44 -22.40 21.86
C ASP A 7 0.63 -21.12 22.70
N LYS A 8 1.50 -20.23 22.27
CA LYS A 8 1.83 -18.99 22.98
C LYS A 8 1.26 -17.73 22.32
N VAL A 9 0.95 -17.75 21.04
CA VAL A 9 0.50 -16.57 20.28
C VAL A 9 -0.96 -16.64 19.94
N THR A 10 -1.68 -15.58 20.29
CA THR A 10 -3.12 -15.38 19.95
C THR A 10 -3.28 -14.10 19.17
N TRP A 11 -3.95 -14.15 18.03
CA TRP A 11 -4.43 -12.96 17.33
C TRP A 11 -5.62 -12.37 18.09
N VAL A 12 -5.57 -11.08 18.37
CA VAL A 12 -6.58 -10.34 19.15
C VAL A 12 -7.06 -9.08 18.42
N GLY A 13 -6.81 -8.98 17.13
CA GLY A 13 -7.13 -7.83 16.30
C GLY A 13 -8.60 -7.67 15.95
N LYS A 14 -8.87 -6.86 14.93
CA LYS A 14 -10.20 -6.57 14.40
C LYS A 14 -10.24 -6.82 12.89
N ILE A 15 -11.29 -7.49 12.40
CA ILE A 15 -11.60 -7.57 10.96
C ILE A 15 -12.63 -6.50 10.65
N ASP A 16 -12.35 -5.67 9.67
CA ASP A 16 -13.21 -4.58 9.22
C ASP A 16 -13.71 -4.85 7.79
N TRP A 17 -14.88 -5.46 7.70
CA TRP A 17 -15.56 -5.79 6.45
C TRP A 17 -16.16 -4.57 5.76
N GLU A 18 -16.44 -3.52 6.54
CA GLU A 18 -17.21 -2.37 6.09
C GLU A 18 -16.32 -1.25 5.55
N LEU A 19 -15.01 -1.33 5.78
CA LEU A 19 -14.07 -0.31 5.30
C LEU A 19 -14.07 -0.27 3.78
N LYS A 20 -14.38 0.90 3.20
CA LYS A 20 -14.37 1.15 1.75
C LYS A 20 -13.26 2.08 1.32
N THR A 21 -12.84 2.96 2.22
CA THR A 21 -11.74 3.89 2.00
C THR A 21 -10.88 3.98 3.26
N PHE A 22 -9.59 4.18 3.06
CA PHE A 22 -8.58 4.28 4.11
C PHE A 22 -7.76 5.56 3.90
N HIS A 23 -7.16 6.12 4.96
CA HIS A 23 -6.52 7.44 4.92
C HIS A 23 -7.50 8.54 4.42
N GLY A 24 -8.69 8.59 5.02
CA GLY A 24 -9.80 9.36 4.49
C GLY A 24 -10.32 8.71 3.20
N ASP A 25 -10.40 9.46 2.11
CA ASP A 25 -10.84 8.95 0.80
C ASP A 25 -9.66 8.63 -0.15
N GLU A 26 -8.42 8.60 0.36
CA GLU A 26 -7.25 8.51 -0.51
C GLU A 26 -6.97 7.09 -1.01
N LEU A 27 -7.25 6.05 -0.21
CA LEU A 27 -7.02 4.66 -0.58
C LEU A 27 -8.34 3.87 -0.56
N SER A 28 -8.71 3.27 -1.68
CA SER A 28 -9.85 2.37 -1.75
C SER A 28 -9.51 0.97 -1.24
N THR A 29 -10.42 0.41 -0.42
CA THR A 29 -10.28 -0.92 0.18
C THR A 29 -11.48 -1.79 -0.17
N HIS A 30 -11.56 -2.24 -1.43
CA HIS A 30 -12.72 -2.96 -1.96
C HIS A 30 -13.05 -4.23 -1.20
N LYS A 31 -12.04 -4.82 -0.56
CA LYS A 31 -12.16 -6.08 0.20
C LYS A 31 -12.09 -5.88 1.71
N GLY A 32 -12.30 -4.65 2.20
CA GLY A 32 -12.15 -4.33 3.61
C GLY A 32 -10.71 -4.43 4.08
N THR A 33 -10.49 -4.59 5.37
CA THR A 33 -9.18 -4.75 5.98
C THR A 33 -9.24 -5.54 7.28
N SER A 34 -8.10 -5.73 7.94
CA SER A 34 -8.00 -6.07 9.35
C SER A 34 -6.98 -5.15 10.03
N TYR A 35 -7.12 -4.99 11.34
CA TYR A 35 -6.13 -4.37 12.20
C TYR A 35 -5.62 -5.49 13.10
N ASN A 36 -4.46 -6.03 12.75
CA ASN A 36 -3.94 -7.20 13.43
C ASN A 36 -3.15 -6.80 14.66
N SER A 37 -3.50 -7.37 15.79
CA SER A 37 -2.79 -7.27 17.05
C SER A 37 -2.57 -8.67 17.58
N TYR A 38 -1.47 -8.88 18.29
CA TYR A 38 -1.07 -10.23 18.73
C TYR A 38 -0.70 -10.21 20.20
N LEU A 39 -1.18 -11.20 20.94
CA LEU A 39 -0.86 -11.41 22.35
C LEU A 39 0.06 -12.62 22.47
N ILE A 40 1.27 -12.40 22.98
CA ILE A 40 2.27 -13.47 23.22
C ILE A 40 2.24 -13.78 24.72
N ARG A 41 1.89 -15.02 25.08
CA ARG A 41 1.89 -15.52 26.46
C ARG A 41 3.08 -16.43 26.67
N ASP A 42 4.06 -15.94 27.39
CA ASP A 42 5.23 -16.70 27.85
C ASP A 42 5.38 -16.49 29.36
N GLU A 43 6.58 -16.50 29.96
CA GLU A 43 6.77 -16.08 31.36
C GLU A 43 6.31 -14.62 31.56
N LYS A 44 6.50 -13.78 30.53
CA LYS A 44 5.89 -12.45 30.43
C LYS A 44 4.89 -12.42 29.27
N THR A 45 3.83 -11.69 29.47
CA THR A 45 2.83 -11.45 28.43
C THR A 45 3.11 -10.15 27.71
N VAL A 46 3.19 -10.20 26.38
CA VAL A 46 3.45 -9.04 25.54
C VAL A 46 2.35 -8.87 24.50
N LEU A 47 1.83 -7.64 24.39
CA LEU A 47 0.91 -7.24 23.32
C LEU A 47 1.70 -6.58 22.19
N ILE A 48 1.53 -7.05 20.96
CA ILE A 48 2.12 -6.48 19.75
C ILE A 48 1.07 -5.67 19.01
N ASP A 49 1.30 -4.37 18.87
CA ASP A 49 0.42 -3.38 18.26
C ASP A 49 -1.01 -3.37 18.85
N THR A 50 -1.83 -2.43 18.42
CA THR A 50 -3.26 -2.36 18.78
C THR A 50 -4.10 -2.23 17.51
N VAL A 51 -5.28 -1.59 17.60
CA VAL A 51 -6.18 -1.40 16.47
C VAL A 51 -6.55 0.07 16.29
N TRP A 52 -7.22 0.40 15.19
CA TRP A 52 -7.73 1.73 14.90
C TRP A 52 -8.72 2.23 15.95
N ASN A 53 -8.66 3.53 16.26
CA ASN A 53 -9.42 4.15 17.35
C ASN A 53 -10.96 4.01 17.31
N PRO A 54 -11.65 3.88 16.16
CA PRO A 54 -13.09 3.58 16.20
C PRO A 54 -13.43 2.24 16.86
N TYR A 55 -12.45 1.35 16.98
CA TYR A 55 -12.59 0.01 17.59
C TYR A 55 -11.91 -0.11 18.95
N ASP A 56 -11.43 1.00 19.54
CA ASP A 56 -10.63 0.99 20.77
C ASP A 56 -11.35 0.35 21.96
N GLN A 57 -12.63 0.70 22.18
CA GLN A 57 -13.42 0.13 23.28
C GLN A 57 -13.72 -1.35 23.07
N GLU A 58 -14.06 -1.75 21.83
CA GLU A 58 -14.30 -3.14 21.48
C GLU A 58 -13.02 -3.97 21.68
N PHE A 59 -11.89 -3.45 21.23
CA PHE A 59 -10.59 -4.10 21.36
C PHE A 59 -10.21 -4.34 22.83
N VAL A 60 -10.33 -3.31 23.69
CA VAL A 60 -10.02 -3.45 25.12
C VAL A 60 -11.00 -4.39 25.81
N ALA A 61 -12.28 -4.37 25.42
CA ALA A 61 -13.25 -5.32 25.95
C ALA A 61 -12.91 -6.77 25.58
N HIS A 62 -12.53 -7.02 24.32
CA HIS A 62 -12.09 -8.34 23.86
C HIS A 62 -10.79 -8.80 24.54
N LEU A 63 -9.84 -7.90 24.77
CA LEU A 63 -8.63 -8.25 25.54
C LEU A 63 -8.98 -8.68 26.97
N LYS A 64 -9.94 -8.04 27.63
CA LYS A 64 -10.42 -8.44 28.98
C LYS A 64 -11.04 -9.84 29.00
N GLU A 65 -11.61 -10.30 27.89
CA GLU A 65 -12.11 -11.67 27.76
C GLU A 65 -10.99 -12.70 27.61
N GLU A 66 -9.85 -12.28 27.02
CA GLU A 66 -8.69 -13.13 26.75
C GLU A 66 -7.71 -13.19 27.92
N ILE A 67 -7.55 -12.09 28.66
CA ILE A 67 -6.56 -11.97 29.73
C ILE A 67 -6.95 -10.88 30.75
N ASP A 68 -6.51 -11.03 32.00
CA ASP A 68 -6.47 -9.91 32.93
C ASP A 68 -5.46 -8.86 32.37
N LEU A 69 -5.92 -7.66 32.11
CA LEU A 69 -5.06 -6.61 31.53
C LEU A 69 -3.84 -6.32 32.39
N GLN A 70 -3.93 -6.46 33.73
CA GLN A 70 -2.82 -6.27 34.64
C GLN A 70 -1.71 -7.33 34.48
N ALA A 71 -1.98 -8.41 33.76
CA ALA A 71 -0.99 -9.44 33.42
C ALA A 71 -0.23 -9.15 32.12
N ILE A 72 -0.50 -8.01 31.46
CA ILE A 72 0.27 -7.55 30.30
C ILE A 72 1.52 -6.84 30.81
N ASP A 73 2.67 -7.50 30.65
CA ASP A 73 3.97 -7.02 31.15
C ASP A 73 4.58 -5.95 30.23
N ALA A 74 4.25 -5.97 28.93
CA ALA A 74 4.76 -5.00 27.96
C ALA A 74 3.84 -4.87 26.75
N ILE A 75 3.90 -3.69 26.11
CA ILE A 75 3.31 -3.44 24.81
C ILE A 75 4.44 -3.12 23.82
N VAL A 76 4.45 -3.73 22.66
CA VAL A 76 5.33 -3.37 21.54
C VAL A 76 4.51 -2.60 20.52
N VAL A 77 4.97 -1.43 20.13
CA VAL A 77 4.39 -0.63 19.05
C VAL A 77 5.38 -0.59 17.90
N ASN A 78 5.12 -1.43 16.89
CA ASN A 78 5.95 -1.51 15.70
C ASN A 78 5.83 -0.26 14.82
N HIS A 79 4.65 0.39 14.87
CA HIS A 79 4.36 1.60 14.11
C HIS A 79 3.33 2.46 14.84
N SER A 80 3.53 3.77 14.82
CA SER A 80 2.72 4.72 15.60
C SER A 80 1.48 5.24 14.89
N GLU A 81 1.21 4.85 13.63
CA GLU A 81 0.01 5.29 12.92
C GLU A 81 -1.25 4.86 13.68
N SER A 82 -2.32 5.65 13.53
CA SER A 82 -3.52 5.52 14.39
C SER A 82 -4.26 4.19 14.25
N ASP A 83 -4.08 3.50 13.14
CA ASP A 83 -4.69 2.19 12.90
C ASP A 83 -3.96 1.02 13.59
N HIS A 84 -2.74 1.28 14.10
CA HIS A 84 -1.96 0.33 14.91
C HIS A 84 -1.82 0.77 16.37
N SER A 85 -1.98 2.07 16.63
CA SER A 85 -1.79 2.65 17.96
C SER A 85 -3.07 3.26 18.56
N GLY A 86 -4.16 3.30 17.80
CA GLY A 86 -5.38 4.04 18.14
C GLY A 86 -6.08 3.59 19.41
N ALA A 87 -5.95 2.33 19.80
CA ALA A 87 -6.53 1.83 21.05
C ALA A 87 -5.64 2.08 22.29
N LEU A 88 -4.38 2.53 22.13
CA LEU A 88 -3.50 2.83 23.28
C LEU A 88 -4.11 3.80 24.29
N PRO A 89 -4.77 4.91 23.89
CA PRO A 89 -5.34 5.83 24.88
C PRO A 89 -6.38 5.21 25.80
N VAL A 90 -7.12 4.22 25.32
CA VAL A 90 -8.11 3.48 26.14
C VAL A 90 -7.41 2.42 26.98
N LEU A 91 -6.54 1.64 26.38
CA LEU A 91 -5.81 0.55 27.04
C LEU A 91 -4.93 1.10 28.19
N MET A 92 -4.18 2.17 27.94
CA MET A 92 -3.27 2.77 28.94
C MET A 92 -4.00 3.51 30.08
N ARG A 93 -5.32 3.67 30.05
CA ARG A 93 -6.09 4.08 31.23
C ARG A 93 -6.28 2.93 32.23
N GLU A 94 -6.35 1.71 31.71
CA GLU A 94 -6.51 0.50 32.52
C GLU A 94 -5.15 0.00 33.08
N ILE A 95 -4.06 0.15 32.30
CA ILE A 95 -2.72 -0.33 32.63
C ILE A 95 -1.66 0.78 32.46
N PRO A 96 -1.75 1.90 33.21
CA PRO A 96 -0.98 3.13 32.96
C PRO A 96 0.53 2.98 33.07
N ASP A 97 1.01 2.02 33.85
CA ASP A 97 2.44 1.82 34.16
C ASP A 97 3.12 0.82 33.24
N THR A 98 2.33 0.11 32.37
CA THR A 98 2.85 -0.90 31.46
C THR A 98 3.85 -0.27 30.48
N PRO A 99 5.09 -0.83 30.35
CA PRO A 99 6.10 -0.29 29.45
C PRO A 99 5.70 -0.49 27.98
N ILE A 100 5.94 0.56 27.16
CA ILE A 100 5.74 0.55 25.72
C ILE A 100 7.08 0.54 25.03
N TYR A 101 7.41 -0.57 24.37
CA TYR A 101 8.61 -0.73 23.56
C TYR A 101 8.35 -0.22 22.14
N CYS A 102 9.10 0.78 21.73
CA CYS A 102 8.95 1.39 20.40
C CYS A 102 10.25 2.09 19.98
N THR A 103 10.35 2.50 18.72
CA THR A 103 11.50 3.30 18.28
C THR A 103 11.47 4.70 18.90
N LYS A 104 12.63 5.37 18.96
CA LYS A 104 12.69 6.77 19.44
C LYS A 104 11.82 7.72 18.62
N LYS A 105 11.64 7.42 17.33
CA LYS A 105 10.77 8.22 16.45
C LYS A 105 9.29 7.95 16.76
N ALA A 106 8.92 6.69 17.01
CA ALA A 106 7.57 6.33 17.40
C ALA A 106 7.16 7.00 18.72
N GLU A 107 8.04 7.03 19.73
CA GLU A 107 7.78 7.80 20.98
C GLU A 107 7.42 9.25 20.67
N GLY A 108 8.22 9.92 19.80
CA GLY A 108 7.96 11.32 19.44
C GLY A 108 6.60 11.52 18.76
N ILE A 109 6.23 10.59 17.86
CA ILE A 109 4.95 10.62 17.14
C ILE A 109 3.79 10.33 18.10
N LEU A 110 3.88 9.28 18.91
CA LEU A 110 2.84 8.92 19.89
C LEU A 110 2.58 10.05 20.90
N ARG A 111 3.64 10.73 21.37
CA ARG A 111 3.50 11.93 22.20
C ARG A 111 2.77 13.05 21.45
N GLY A 112 3.07 13.24 20.17
CA GLY A 112 2.42 14.25 19.33
C GLY A 112 0.96 13.94 19.03
N LEU A 113 0.62 12.68 18.78
CA LEU A 113 -0.73 12.23 18.46
C LEU A 113 -1.65 12.24 19.69
N TYR A 114 -1.17 11.72 20.82
CA TYR A 114 -2.02 11.45 21.99
C TYR A 114 -1.81 12.40 23.16
N HIS A 115 -0.75 13.22 23.14
CA HIS A 115 -0.40 14.16 24.23
C HIS A 115 -0.30 13.45 25.59
N LYS A 116 0.33 12.26 25.60
CA LYS A 116 0.51 11.42 26.77
C LYS A 116 1.99 11.16 27.03
N ASP A 117 2.33 11.05 28.32
CA ASP A 117 3.66 10.69 28.79
C ASP A 117 3.59 9.30 29.41
N TRP A 118 3.49 8.28 28.51
CA TRP A 118 3.48 6.88 28.93
C TRP A 118 4.89 6.39 29.22
N ASN A 119 5.00 5.20 29.80
CA ASN A 119 6.27 4.56 30.12
C ASN A 119 6.98 4.02 28.86
N PHE A 120 7.59 4.91 28.08
CA PHE A 120 8.25 4.54 26.81
C PHE A 120 9.64 3.95 27.03
N HIS A 121 9.90 2.80 26.41
CA HIS A 121 11.19 2.11 26.33
C HIS A 121 11.65 2.10 24.87
N ASN A 122 12.67 2.91 24.56
CA ASN A 122 13.16 3.04 23.20
C ASN A 122 14.08 1.88 22.83
N VAL A 123 13.80 1.28 21.68
CA VAL A 123 14.56 0.19 21.07
C VAL A 123 15.08 0.56 19.69
N LYS A 124 16.10 -0.14 19.24
CA LYS A 124 16.73 -0.03 17.92
C LYS A 124 17.08 -1.41 17.37
N THR A 125 17.51 -1.46 16.13
CA THR A 125 17.93 -2.71 15.49
C THR A 125 18.97 -3.45 16.32
N GLY A 126 18.66 -4.71 16.63
CA GLY A 126 19.50 -5.63 17.41
C GLY A 126 19.21 -5.62 18.91
N ASP A 127 18.42 -4.67 19.43
CA ASP A 127 17.96 -4.74 20.81
C ASP A 127 16.99 -5.92 21.00
N THR A 128 16.95 -6.47 22.20
CA THR A 128 16.14 -7.65 22.50
C THR A 128 15.34 -7.49 23.79
N LEU A 129 14.22 -8.20 23.88
CA LEU A 129 13.41 -8.35 25.09
C LEU A 129 13.18 -9.83 25.36
N CYS A 130 13.80 -10.37 26.42
CA CYS A 130 13.53 -11.72 26.89
C CYS A 130 12.19 -11.75 27.62
N ILE A 131 11.29 -12.64 27.20
CA ILE A 131 9.94 -12.78 27.76
C ILE A 131 9.69 -14.16 28.38
N GLY A 132 10.72 -14.97 28.48
CA GLY A 132 10.70 -16.35 28.98
C GLY A 132 11.51 -17.24 28.05
N GLU A 133 10.85 -18.21 27.43
CA GLU A 133 11.51 -19.04 26.40
C GLU A 133 11.80 -18.22 25.14
N ASN A 134 10.87 -17.30 24.76
CA ASN A 134 11.06 -16.42 23.61
C ASN A 134 11.92 -15.21 23.95
N THR A 135 12.71 -14.82 22.96
CA THR A 135 13.39 -13.52 22.89
C THR A 135 12.81 -12.75 21.70
N LEU A 136 12.27 -11.57 21.96
CA LEU A 136 11.84 -10.65 20.92
C LEU A 136 13.04 -9.84 20.46
N THR A 137 13.33 -9.83 19.17
CA THR A 137 14.39 -9.01 18.55
C THR A 137 13.75 -7.92 17.71
N PHE A 138 14.19 -6.67 17.91
CA PHE A 138 13.66 -5.51 17.22
C PHE A 138 14.54 -5.13 16.02
N VAL A 139 13.92 -4.78 14.90
CA VAL A 139 14.60 -4.34 13.67
C VAL A 139 13.89 -3.09 13.13
N GLU A 140 14.55 -1.95 13.22
CA GLU A 140 14.01 -0.71 12.64
C GLU A 140 13.87 -0.83 11.12
N ALA A 141 12.73 -0.42 10.59
CA ALA A 141 12.40 -0.44 9.16
C ALA A 141 11.92 0.96 8.68
N PRO A 142 12.74 2.01 8.87
CA PRO A 142 12.33 3.37 8.59
C PRO A 142 11.91 3.55 7.12
N MET A 143 10.81 4.27 6.92
CA MET A 143 10.15 4.51 5.62
C MET A 143 9.55 3.25 4.99
N CYS A 144 9.16 2.27 5.82
CA CYS A 144 8.32 1.15 5.42
C CYS A 144 6.96 1.17 6.17
N HIS A 145 6.02 2.18 6.15
CA HIS A 145 6.20 3.33 5.22
C HIS A 145 6.50 4.65 5.97
N TRP A 146 6.45 4.70 7.28
CA TRP A 146 6.79 5.88 8.10
C TRP A 146 8.21 5.78 8.68
N PRO A 147 8.74 6.92 9.20
CA PRO A 147 10.11 6.95 9.72
C PRO A 147 10.33 6.16 11.00
N ASP A 148 9.28 5.78 11.70
CA ASP A 148 9.27 5.10 13.00
C ASP A 148 9.07 3.59 12.91
N THR A 149 8.67 3.08 11.74
CA THR A 149 8.35 1.67 11.54
C THR A 149 9.50 0.75 11.99
N MET A 150 9.15 -0.30 12.70
CA MET A 150 10.03 -1.43 13.01
C MET A 150 9.28 -2.75 12.83
N VAL A 151 10.01 -3.85 12.83
CA VAL A 151 9.47 -5.21 12.88
C VAL A 151 10.01 -5.92 14.11
N THR A 152 9.25 -6.87 14.63
CA THR A 152 9.60 -7.63 15.83
C THR A 152 9.63 -9.12 15.51
N TYR A 153 10.73 -9.79 15.83
CA TYR A 153 10.90 -11.23 15.61
C TYR A 153 10.90 -11.99 16.93
N ALA A 154 10.04 -13.02 17.04
CA ALA A 154 9.98 -13.96 18.17
C ALA A 154 10.69 -15.26 17.80
N ASP A 155 11.83 -15.55 18.47
CA ASP A 155 12.77 -16.58 18.04
C ASP A 155 12.25 -18.02 18.17
N LYS A 156 11.55 -18.37 19.25
CA LYS A 156 11.02 -19.74 19.44
C LYS A 156 9.75 -20.02 18.66
N GLU A 157 8.93 -19.00 18.47
CA GLU A 157 7.75 -19.10 17.64
C GLU A 157 8.08 -19.02 16.14
N GLU A 158 9.30 -18.51 15.79
CA GLU A 158 9.76 -18.28 14.42
C GLU A 158 8.79 -17.37 13.64
N ILE A 159 8.24 -16.34 14.33
CA ILE A 159 7.27 -15.39 13.79
C ILE A 159 7.91 -14.01 13.65
N LEU A 160 7.78 -13.42 12.47
CA LEU A 160 8.08 -12.02 12.22
C LEU A 160 6.78 -11.20 12.23
N PHE A 161 6.59 -10.37 13.25
CA PHE A 161 5.53 -9.36 13.29
C PHE A 161 6.00 -8.16 12.46
N SER A 162 5.55 -8.12 11.21
CA SER A 162 6.14 -7.25 10.19
C SER A 162 5.46 -5.90 10.06
N ASN A 163 4.42 -5.64 10.84
CA ASN A 163 3.56 -4.45 10.74
C ASN A 163 3.07 -4.28 9.30
N ASP A 164 3.18 -3.10 8.69
CA ASP A 164 2.71 -2.83 7.32
C ASP A 164 3.48 -3.55 6.22
N VAL A 165 4.71 -3.94 6.50
CA VAL A 165 5.50 -4.70 5.52
C VAL A 165 4.85 -6.05 5.26
N PHE A 166 4.58 -6.35 3.99
CA PHE A 166 3.84 -7.54 3.53
C PHE A 166 2.33 -7.52 3.84
N GLY A 167 1.79 -6.38 4.30
CA GLY A 167 0.37 -6.19 4.55
C GLY A 167 -0.50 -6.17 3.29
N GLN A 168 -1.80 -6.40 3.46
CA GLN A 168 -2.82 -6.32 2.42
C GLN A 168 -4.16 -5.90 3.03
N HIS A 169 -4.89 -5.01 2.34
CA HIS A 169 -6.26 -4.69 2.74
C HIS A 169 -7.22 -5.78 2.27
N TYR A 170 -7.32 -6.82 3.08
CA TYR A 170 -8.09 -8.00 2.77
C TYR A 170 -8.78 -8.54 4.03
N ALA A 171 -10.07 -8.23 4.20
CA ALA A 171 -10.89 -8.78 5.26
C ALA A 171 -11.20 -10.25 4.97
N THR A 172 -10.99 -11.11 5.94
CA THR A 172 -11.31 -12.54 5.86
C THR A 172 -11.42 -13.14 7.25
N GLU A 173 -12.29 -14.15 7.42
CA GLU A 173 -12.35 -14.89 8.67
C GLU A 173 -11.14 -15.83 8.86
N SER A 174 -10.51 -16.22 7.77
CA SER A 174 -9.26 -16.97 7.80
C SER A 174 -8.09 -16.08 8.14
N LEU A 175 -7.17 -16.57 8.96
CA LEU A 175 -5.95 -15.84 9.30
C LEU A 175 -4.78 -16.15 8.37
N TYR A 176 -4.88 -17.15 7.49
CA TYR A 176 -3.72 -17.69 6.78
C TYR A 176 -3.84 -17.57 5.26
N ASP A 177 -2.69 -17.35 4.64
CA ASP A 177 -2.54 -17.14 3.19
C ASP A 177 -3.01 -18.32 2.34
N ASP A 178 -2.86 -19.57 2.80
CA ASP A 178 -3.21 -20.79 2.07
C ASP A 178 -4.71 -21.11 2.04
N THR A 179 -5.49 -20.43 2.84
CA THR A 179 -6.94 -20.70 2.99
C THR A 179 -7.83 -19.66 2.31
N VAL A 180 -7.24 -18.70 1.59
CA VAL A 180 -7.93 -17.64 0.87
C VAL A 180 -7.70 -17.72 -0.63
N ASN A 181 -8.46 -16.94 -1.42
CA ASN A 181 -8.23 -16.84 -2.85
C ASN A 181 -6.87 -16.19 -3.15
N GLN A 182 -5.95 -16.95 -3.73
CA GLN A 182 -4.57 -16.52 -3.96
C GLN A 182 -4.49 -15.32 -4.90
N LYS A 183 -5.31 -15.30 -5.97
CA LYS A 183 -5.33 -14.17 -6.90
C LYS A 183 -5.74 -12.89 -6.18
N ASP A 184 -6.82 -12.93 -5.41
CA ASP A 184 -7.31 -11.78 -4.65
C ASP A 184 -6.27 -11.30 -3.63
N LEU A 185 -5.62 -12.25 -2.93
CA LEU A 185 -4.59 -11.96 -1.94
C LEU A 185 -3.40 -11.20 -2.54
N PHE A 186 -2.85 -11.70 -3.65
CA PHE A 186 -1.71 -11.07 -4.30
C PHE A 186 -2.08 -9.77 -5.03
N ASP A 187 -3.30 -9.66 -5.57
CA ASP A 187 -3.80 -8.41 -6.16
C ASP A 187 -3.92 -7.32 -5.07
N GLU A 188 -4.44 -7.63 -3.88
CA GLU A 188 -4.53 -6.67 -2.77
C GLU A 188 -3.15 -6.34 -2.17
N ALA A 189 -2.23 -7.31 -2.09
CA ALA A 189 -0.85 -7.06 -1.66
C ALA A 189 -0.11 -6.13 -2.65
N GLU A 190 -0.30 -6.32 -3.96
CA GLU A 190 0.26 -5.44 -4.99
C GLU A 190 -0.38 -4.05 -4.95
N LYS A 191 -1.70 -3.98 -4.76
CA LYS A 191 -2.41 -2.70 -4.61
C LYS A 191 -1.90 -1.93 -3.38
N TYR A 192 -1.72 -2.60 -2.25
CA TYR A 192 -1.13 -2.04 -1.04
C TYR A 192 0.27 -1.49 -1.35
N TYR A 193 1.13 -2.29 -1.97
CA TYR A 193 2.49 -1.90 -2.32
C TYR A 193 2.52 -0.68 -3.27
N ALA A 194 1.78 -0.74 -4.36
CA ALA A 194 1.77 0.29 -5.41
C ALA A 194 1.30 1.66 -4.91
N ASN A 195 0.33 1.68 -3.99
CA ASN A 195 -0.27 2.91 -3.48
C ASN A 195 0.42 3.49 -2.24
N ILE A 196 1.08 2.65 -1.41
CA ILE A 196 1.61 3.06 -0.11
C ILE A 196 3.16 3.00 -0.09
N LEU A 197 3.75 1.90 -0.54
CA LEU A 197 5.18 1.64 -0.37
C LEU A 197 6.05 2.08 -1.57
N ASN A 198 5.48 2.13 -2.77
CA ASN A 198 6.22 2.37 -4.02
C ASN A 198 7.10 3.64 -3.98
N ILE A 199 6.62 4.72 -3.36
CA ILE A 199 7.38 5.97 -3.22
C ILE A 199 8.71 5.76 -2.45
N TYR A 200 8.78 4.73 -1.59
CA TYR A 200 9.91 4.41 -0.73
C TYR A 200 10.74 3.22 -1.24
N ASN A 201 10.61 2.83 -2.50
CA ASN A 201 11.26 1.67 -3.11
C ASN A 201 12.71 1.43 -2.68
N PRO A 202 13.63 2.45 -2.68
CA PRO A 202 15.02 2.20 -2.28
C PRO A 202 15.16 1.77 -0.81
N MET A 203 14.31 2.30 0.08
CA MET A 203 14.32 1.96 1.50
C MET A 203 13.73 0.58 1.73
N VAL A 204 12.59 0.28 1.10
CA VAL A 204 11.93 -1.03 1.14
C VAL A 204 12.89 -2.12 0.62
N ASN A 205 13.50 -1.93 -0.55
CA ASN A 205 14.45 -2.88 -1.12
C ASN A 205 15.61 -3.19 -0.18
N ARG A 206 16.23 -2.12 0.37
CA ARG A 206 17.33 -2.27 1.32
C ARG A 206 16.91 -3.03 2.57
N LYS A 207 15.73 -2.69 3.13
CA LYS A 207 15.26 -3.30 4.38
C LYS A 207 14.85 -4.76 4.20
N VAL A 208 14.13 -5.09 3.13
CA VAL A 208 13.78 -6.49 2.81
C VAL A 208 15.05 -7.33 2.63
N LYS A 209 16.05 -6.82 1.90
CA LYS A 209 17.36 -7.51 1.76
C LYS A 209 18.08 -7.69 3.09
N GLU A 210 18.04 -6.69 3.97
CA GLU A 210 18.65 -6.77 5.31
C GLU A 210 17.97 -7.87 6.12
N ILE A 211 16.63 -7.90 6.20
CA ILE A 211 15.88 -8.92 6.94
C ILE A 211 16.15 -10.32 6.37
N VAL A 212 16.14 -10.48 5.05
CA VAL A 212 16.49 -11.76 4.39
C VAL A 212 17.92 -12.17 4.73
N GLY A 213 18.86 -11.20 4.73
CA GLY A 213 20.27 -11.45 5.08
C GLY A 213 20.51 -11.84 6.54
N MET A 214 19.56 -11.60 7.44
CA MET A 214 19.63 -12.08 8.84
C MET A 214 19.44 -13.59 8.95
N ASN A 215 18.96 -14.26 7.91
CA ASN A 215 18.71 -15.71 7.86
C ASN A 215 17.87 -16.21 9.04
N LEU A 216 16.88 -15.46 9.45
CA LEU A 216 16.00 -15.84 10.56
C LEU A 216 15.18 -17.07 10.16
N PRO A 217 15.10 -18.10 11.01
CA PRO A 217 14.10 -19.15 10.84
C PRO A 217 12.70 -18.53 10.86
N LEU A 218 11.94 -18.66 9.78
CA LEU A 218 10.60 -18.09 9.65
C LEU A 218 9.58 -19.18 9.33
N LYS A 219 8.64 -19.39 10.24
CA LYS A 219 7.42 -20.16 10.01
C LYS A 219 6.27 -19.26 9.55
N MET A 220 6.26 -18.02 10.04
CA MET A 220 5.18 -17.08 9.78
C MET A 220 5.72 -15.64 9.62
N VAL A 221 5.09 -14.89 8.74
CA VAL A 221 5.17 -13.42 8.70
C VAL A 221 3.79 -12.89 9.00
N ALA A 222 3.66 -12.16 10.10
CA ALA A 222 2.40 -11.71 10.68
C ALA A 222 2.28 -10.17 10.52
N PRO A 223 1.68 -9.68 9.41
CA PRO A 223 1.51 -8.26 9.17
C PRO A 223 0.37 -7.67 10.02
N SER A 224 0.30 -6.35 10.05
CA SER A 224 -0.78 -5.62 10.74
C SER A 224 -2.08 -5.53 9.94
N HIS A 225 -2.05 -5.87 8.66
CA HIS A 225 -3.23 -5.91 7.79
C HIS A 225 -3.31 -7.20 7.00
N GLY A 226 -4.53 -7.77 6.89
CA GLY A 226 -4.83 -8.94 6.10
C GLY A 226 -4.39 -10.25 6.76
N VAL A 227 -3.95 -11.21 5.97
CA VAL A 227 -3.62 -12.56 6.42
C VAL A 227 -2.15 -12.71 6.83
N ILE A 228 -1.90 -13.72 7.65
CA ILE A 228 -0.56 -14.17 8.04
C ILE A 228 0.00 -15.03 6.92
N TRP A 229 1.21 -14.72 6.47
CA TRP A 229 1.93 -15.51 5.49
C TRP A 229 2.58 -16.72 6.15
N THR A 230 2.31 -17.90 5.62
CA THR A 230 2.85 -19.19 6.07
C THR A 230 3.43 -19.99 4.91
N ASN A 231 2.63 -20.26 3.89
CA ASN A 231 3.04 -21.08 2.75
C ASN A 231 3.68 -20.25 1.61
N HIS A 232 3.34 -18.96 1.50
CA HIS A 232 3.81 -18.07 0.43
C HIS A 232 4.81 -17.00 0.89
N ILE A 233 5.51 -17.22 2.04
CA ILE A 233 6.51 -16.26 2.55
C ILE A 233 7.58 -15.95 1.50
N GLY A 234 8.13 -16.98 0.86
CA GLY A 234 9.14 -16.80 -0.18
C GLY A 234 8.62 -16.00 -1.38
N GLU A 235 7.38 -16.26 -1.79
CA GLU A 235 6.75 -15.59 -2.94
C GLU A 235 6.50 -14.11 -2.65
N ILE A 236 5.92 -13.76 -1.49
CA ILE A 236 5.67 -12.34 -1.18
C ILE A 236 6.98 -11.56 -1.00
N VAL A 237 8.01 -12.15 -0.40
CA VAL A 237 9.34 -11.54 -0.29
C VAL A 237 9.94 -11.29 -1.68
N GLU A 238 9.85 -12.27 -2.59
CA GLU A 238 10.31 -12.12 -3.97
C GLU A 238 9.55 -11.01 -4.70
N LYS A 239 8.21 -10.93 -4.55
CA LYS A 239 7.38 -9.85 -5.08
C LYS A 239 7.85 -8.48 -4.58
N TYR A 240 8.08 -8.31 -3.28
CA TYR A 240 8.58 -7.05 -2.72
C TYR A 240 9.94 -6.66 -3.28
N LEU A 241 10.86 -7.62 -3.47
CA LEU A 241 12.15 -7.38 -4.11
C LEU A 241 12.00 -6.96 -5.57
N GLN A 242 11.07 -7.57 -6.32
CA GLN A 242 10.75 -7.17 -7.69
C GLN A 242 10.12 -5.79 -7.74
N TRP A 243 9.04 -5.57 -6.97
CA TRP A 243 8.29 -4.31 -6.94
C TRP A 243 9.17 -3.10 -6.56
N SER A 244 10.14 -3.31 -5.67
CA SER A 244 11.04 -2.25 -5.20
C SER A 244 12.16 -1.87 -6.17
N THR A 245 12.24 -2.45 -7.37
CA THR A 245 13.29 -2.20 -8.36
C THR A 245 12.80 -1.53 -9.64
N ASN A 246 11.93 -0.51 -9.55
CA ASN A 246 11.30 0.15 -10.69
C ASN A 246 10.52 -0.85 -11.56
N TYR A 247 9.64 -1.58 -10.92
CA TYR A 247 8.85 -2.64 -11.54
C TYR A 247 8.07 -2.20 -12.77
N GLN A 248 8.07 -3.04 -13.79
CA GLN A 248 7.27 -2.87 -14.99
C GLN A 248 7.06 -4.22 -15.69
N GLU A 249 5.89 -4.39 -16.23
CA GLU A 249 5.50 -5.50 -17.09
C GLU A 249 5.51 -5.07 -18.56
N HIS A 250 5.34 -6.02 -19.47
CA HIS A 250 5.15 -5.73 -20.88
C HIS A 250 3.73 -5.19 -21.14
N GLN A 251 3.46 -4.01 -20.54
CA GLN A 251 2.15 -3.39 -20.49
C GLN A 251 2.20 -1.90 -20.82
N ILE A 252 1.15 -1.42 -21.47
CA ILE A 252 0.86 0.00 -21.68
C ILE A 252 -0.54 0.29 -21.17
N THR A 253 -0.67 1.29 -20.28
CA THR A 253 -1.98 1.73 -19.79
C THR A 253 -2.37 3.06 -20.42
N ILE A 254 -3.55 3.10 -21.03
CA ILE A 254 -4.15 4.30 -21.61
C ILE A 254 -5.24 4.79 -20.67
N ILE A 255 -5.02 5.93 -20.06
CA ILE A 255 -5.90 6.56 -19.10
C ILE A 255 -6.55 7.76 -19.77
N TYR A 256 -7.86 7.84 -19.76
CA TYR A 256 -8.56 8.95 -20.39
C TYR A 256 -9.80 9.38 -19.60
N ASP A 257 -10.22 10.61 -19.87
CA ASP A 257 -11.58 11.05 -19.58
C ASP A 257 -12.21 11.64 -20.83
N THR A 258 -13.53 11.76 -20.86
CA THR A 258 -14.24 12.19 -22.06
C THR A 258 -15.58 12.83 -21.71
N MET A 259 -15.97 13.89 -22.44
CA MET A 259 -17.29 14.49 -22.36
C MET A 259 -18.25 13.95 -23.44
N TRP A 260 -17.85 14.03 -24.70
CA TRP A 260 -18.66 13.70 -25.88
C TRP A 260 -18.04 12.57 -26.73
N GLN A 261 -17.35 11.65 -26.10
CA GLN A 261 -16.70 10.43 -26.66
C GLN A 261 -15.51 10.69 -27.60
N SER A 262 -15.13 11.92 -27.92
CA SER A 262 -14.00 12.19 -28.82
C SER A 262 -12.70 11.67 -28.27
N THR A 263 -12.36 12.00 -27.02
CA THR A 263 -11.13 11.50 -26.37
C THR A 263 -11.17 9.99 -26.19
N ARG A 264 -12.34 9.38 -25.94
CA ARG A 264 -12.47 7.92 -25.88
C ARG A 264 -12.15 7.27 -27.23
N ARG A 265 -12.63 7.83 -28.34
CA ARG A 265 -12.30 7.33 -29.69
C ARG A 265 -10.80 7.44 -29.98
N MET A 266 -10.17 8.56 -29.56
CA MET A 266 -8.73 8.71 -29.65
C MET A 266 -8.01 7.60 -28.85
N ALA A 267 -8.41 7.38 -27.59
CA ALA A 267 -7.84 6.33 -26.73
C ALA A 267 -7.97 4.94 -27.34
N GLN A 268 -9.12 4.64 -27.96
CA GLN A 268 -9.37 3.37 -28.63
C GLN A 268 -8.46 3.20 -29.86
N ALA A 269 -8.37 4.23 -30.72
CA ALA A 269 -7.50 4.18 -31.90
C ALA A 269 -6.03 3.97 -31.54
N ILE A 270 -5.56 4.61 -30.47
CA ILE A 270 -4.20 4.38 -29.93
C ILE A 270 -4.05 2.94 -29.45
N ALA A 271 -5.03 2.43 -28.69
CA ALA A 271 -4.99 1.04 -28.20
C ALA A 271 -4.93 0.01 -29.32
N ASP A 272 -5.72 0.22 -30.36
CA ASP A 272 -5.78 -0.67 -31.51
C ASP A 272 -4.45 -0.62 -32.29
N GLY A 273 -3.88 0.58 -32.49
CA GLY A 273 -2.57 0.73 -33.12
C GLY A 273 -1.44 0.05 -32.37
N ILE A 274 -1.44 0.12 -31.02
CA ILE A 274 -0.45 -0.58 -30.19
C ILE A 274 -0.58 -2.09 -30.36
N ARG A 275 -1.80 -2.64 -30.33
CA ARG A 275 -2.04 -4.07 -30.49
C ARG A 275 -1.69 -4.57 -31.89
N ASP A 276 -1.94 -3.76 -32.92
CA ASP A 276 -1.58 -4.08 -34.30
C ASP A 276 -0.06 -4.13 -34.49
N PHE A 277 0.67 -3.26 -33.78
CA PHE A 277 2.13 -3.20 -33.84
C PHE A 277 2.80 -4.31 -33.01
N ASP A 278 2.34 -4.51 -31.77
CA ASP A 278 2.85 -5.55 -30.86
C ASP A 278 1.69 -6.30 -30.20
N PRO A 279 1.24 -7.42 -30.76
CA PRO A 279 0.15 -8.21 -30.20
C PRO A 279 0.48 -8.84 -28.83
N THR A 280 1.74 -8.82 -28.41
CA THR A 280 2.18 -9.42 -27.14
C THR A 280 2.07 -8.44 -25.97
N VAL A 281 1.94 -7.13 -26.24
CA VAL A 281 1.81 -6.12 -25.21
C VAL A 281 0.40 -6.13 -24.62
N ARG A 282 0.32 -6.14 -23.31
CA ARG A 282 -0.97 -5.94 -22.59
C ARG A 282 -1.36 -4.47 -22.67
N VAL A 283 -2.46 -4.17 -23.35
CA VAL A 283 -3.01 -2.81 -23.44
C VAL A 283 -4.23 -2.69 -22.53
N VAL A 284 -4.14 -1.83 -21.52
CA VAL A 284 -5.20 -1.55 -20.55
C VAL A 284 -5.81 -0.19 -20.84
N LEU A 285 -7.14 -0.11 -20.97
CA LEU A 285 -7.90 1.12 -21.21
C LEU A 285 -8.72 1.46 -19.98
N MET A 286 -8.49 2.64 -19.38
CA MET A 286 -9.18 3.07 -18.16
C MET A 286 -9.75 4.48 -18.29
N ASN A 287 -11.03 4.63 -17.96
CA ASN A 287 -11.66 5.94 -17.85
C ASN A 287 -11.48 6.48 -16.42
N ALA A 288 -10.77 7.59 -16.26
CA ALA A 288 -10.41 8.13 -14.95
C ALA A 288 -11.62 8.55 -14.08
N ALA A 289 -12.73 8.94 -14.69
CA ALA A 289 -13.94 9.32 -13.97
C ALA A 289 -14.84 8.12 -13.59
N LYS A 290 -14.53 6.91 -14.09
CA LYS A 290 -15.38 5.72 -13.92
C LYS A 290 -14.68 4.54 -13.26
N ASN A 291 -13.37 4.49 -13.31
CA ASN A 291 -12.56 3.49 -12.64
C ASN A 291 -12.06 4.04 -11.31
N ASP A 292 -11.82 3.14 -10.36
CA ASP A 292 -11.21 3.51 -9.10
C ASP A 292 -9.79 4.06 -9.31
N LYS A 293 -9.48 5.17 -8.62
CA LYS A 293 -8.19 5.86 -8.78
C LYS A 293 -7.01 4.99 -8.36
N ASN A 294 -7.15 4.20 -7.29
CA ASN A 294 -6.08 3.37 -6.77
C ASN A 294 -5.85 2.13 -7.66
N ASP A 295 -6.91 1.59 -8.28
CA ASP A 295 -6.79 0.53 -9.29
C ASP A 295 -6.07 1.06 -10.54
N ILE A 296 -6.33 2.32 -10.95
CA ILE A 296 -5.58 2.97 -12.03
C ILE A 296 -4.10 3.09 -11.65
N LEU A 297 -3.78 3.45 -10.41
CA LEU A 297 -2.38 3.56 -9.96
C LEU A 297 -1.67 2.20 -9.95
N VAL A 298 -2.35 1.09 -9.68
CA VAL A 298 -1.79 -0.27 -9.84
C VAL A 298 -1.42 -0.52 -11.30
N GLU A 299 -2.28 -0.16 -12.25
CA GLU A 299 -1.98 -0.34 -13.67
C GLU A 299 -0.85 0.61 -14.15
N VAL A 300 -0.74 1.82 -13.59
CA VAL A 300 0.43 2.71 -13.80
C VAL A 300 1.70 2.06 -13.25
N PHE A 301 1.63 1.48 -12.06
CA PHE A 301 2.75 0.79 -11.43
C PHE A 301 3.26 -0.38 -12.26
N ARG A 302 2.37 -1.19 -12.82
CA ARG A 302 2.70 -2.33 -13.71
C ARG A 302 3.28 -1.90 -15.06
N SER A 303 2.85 -0.75 -15.59
CA SER A 303 3.13 -0.37 -16.97
C SER A 303 4.56 0.07 -17.22
N LYS A 304 5.13 -0.30 -18.37
CA LYS A 304 6.37 0.28 -18.91
C LYS A 304 6.14 1.67 -19.53
N ALA A 305 4.90 1.94 -19.98
CA ALA A 305 4.48 3.24 -20.50
C ALA A 305 3.03 3.53 -20.18
N ILE A 306 2.70 4.81 -20.05
CA ILE A 306 1.32 5.27 -19.90
C ILE A 306 0.98 6.31 -20.96
N MET A 307 -0.28 6.35 -21.37
CA MET A 307 -0.81 7.43 -22.22
C MET A 307 -1.99 8.08 -21.49
N VAL A 308 -1.98 9.40 -21.38
CA VAL A 308 -2.99 10.12 -20.62
C VAL A 308 -3.73 11.11 -21.53
N GLY A 309 -5.05 11.05 -21.50
CA GLY A 309 -5.91 11.86 -22.38
C GLY A 309 -7.06 12.57 -21.69
N SER A 310 -7.30 13.82 -22.09
CA SER A 310 -8.42 14.63 -21.62
C SER A 310 -8.98 15.51 -22.74
N PRO A 311 -10.30 15.78 -22.78
CA PRO A 311 -10.78 16.92 -23.51
C PRO A 311 -10.30 18.22 -22.86
N THR A 312 -10.15 19.29 -23.63
CA THR A 312 -9.90 20.62 -23.07
C THR A 312 -11.18 21.17 -22.46
N VAL A 313 -11.15 21.49 -21.18
CA VAL A 313 -12.28 22.07 -20.42
C VAL A 313 -11.79 23.34 -19.71
N ASN A 314 -12.45 24.47 -19.93
CA ASN A 314 -12.12 25.76 -19.30
C ASN A 314 -10.62 26.10 -19.39
N MET A 315 -10.02 25.90 -20.57
CA MET A 315 -8.59 26.05 -20.84
C MET A 315 -7.67 25.11 -20.05
N GLY A 316 -8.23 24.06 -19.44
CA GLY A 316 -7.56 23.07 -18.63
C GLY A 316 -7.91 21.64 -19.04
N ILE A 317 -7.88 20.76 -18.08
CA ILE A 317 -8.20 19.32 -18.19
C ILE A 317 -9.36 18.96 -17.26
N THR A 318 -9.98 17.79 -17.44
CA THR A 318 -11.04 17.34 -16.54
C THR A 318 -10.50 17.10 -15.13
N TYR A 319 -11.37 17.25 -14.12
CA TYR A 319 -10.99 17.11 -12.72
C TYR A 319 -10.44 15.71 -12.39
N ALA A 320 -11.01 14.66 -13.01
CA ALA A 320 -10.58 13.30 -12.80
C ALA A 320 -9.13 13.06 -13.27
N ILE A 321 -8.78 13.62 -14.46
CA ILE A 321 -7.39 13.56 -14.96
C ILE A 321 -6.48 14.44 -14.13
N ALA A 322 -6.93 15.63 -13.70
CA ALA A 322 -6.10 16.54 -12.90
C ALA A 322 -5.74 15.91 -11.54
N GLY A 323 -6.72 15.35 -10.82
CA GLY A 323 -6.49 14.67 -9.54
C GLY A 323 -5.61 13.42 -9.69
N LEU A 324 -5.86 12.64 -10.73
CA LEU A 324 -5.06 11.43 -10.98
C LEU A 324 -3.59 11.77 -11.32
N LEU A 325 -3.33 12.82 -12.10
CA LEU A 325 -1.97 13.27 -12.40
C LEU A 325 -1.22 13.72 -11.14
N GLU A 326 -1.91 14.32 -10.16
CA GLU A 326 -1.31 14.66 -8.87
C GLU A 326 -0.91 13.40 -8.09
N MET A 327 -1.78 12.37 -8.06
CA MET A 327 -1.45 11.09 -7.44
C MET A 327 -0.29 10.39 -8.16
N ILE A 328 -0.28 10.36 -9.49
CA ILE A 328 0.83 9.80 -10.29
C ILE A 328 2.15 10.53 -10.01
N HIS A 329 2.13 11.86 -9.85
CA HIS A 329 3.30 12.63 -9.44
C HIS A 329 3.83 12.15 -8.07
N GLY A 330 2.93 11.88 -7.13
CA GLY A 330 3.26 11.33 -5.81
C GLY A 330 3.94 9.96 -5.85
N MET A 331 3.60 9.11 -6.81
CA MET A 331 4.20 7.76 -6.97
C MET A 331 5.70 7.80 -7.28
N LYS A 332 6.22 8.90 -7.82
CA LYS A 332 7.63 9.05 -8.22
C LYS A 332 8.13 7.90 -9.11
N CYS A 333 7.33 7.51 -10.09
CA CYS A 333 7.68 6.47 -11.05
C CYS A 333 8.98 6.81 -11.79
N LYS A 334 9.85 5.82 -11.97
CA LYS A 334 11.11 5.97 -12.70
C LYS A 334 11.19 4.97 -13.84
N ASN A 335 11.97 5.32 -14.88
CA ASN A 335 12.22 4.47 -16.05
C ASN A 335 10.94 4.07 -16.79
N LYS A 336 9.92 4.93 -16.76
CA LYS A 336 8.66 4.73 -17.48
C LYS A 336 8.48 5.82 -18.52
N LYS A 337 7.90 5.46 -19.66
CA LYS A 337 7.56 6.40 -20.72
C LYS A 337 6.13 6.91 -20.57
N ALA A 338 5.88 8.11 -21.11
CA ALA A 338 4.53 8.63 -21.18
C ALA A 338 4.28 9.44 -22.47
N ALA A 339 3.03 9.51 -22.86
CA ALA A 339 2.55 10.42 -23.89
C ALA A 339 1.21 11.03 -23.49
N ALA A 340 0.93 12.24 -23.98
CA ALA A 340 -0.29 12.95 -23.74
C ALA A 340 -1.15 13.02 -25.01
N PHE A 341 -2.47 13.03 -24.86
CA PHE A 341 -3.38 13.29 -25.98
C PHE A 341 -4.64 14.02 -25.51
N GLY A 342 -5.36 14.67 -26.45
CA GLY A 342 -6.58 15.35 -26.07
C GLY A 342 -7.42 15.83 -27.24
N SER A 343 -8.73 15.89 -27.03
CA SER A 343 -9.67 16.53 -27.95
C SER A 343 -9.85 18.02 -27.60
N ILE A 344 -9.94 18.83 -28.61
CA ILE A 344 -10.13 20.28 -28.50
C ILE A 344 -11.34 20.74 -29.34
N GLY A 345 -11.96 21.83 -28.90
CA GLY A 345 -12.99 22.54 -29.68
C GLY A 345 -12.39 23.79 -30.31
N TRP A 346 -12.70 24.97 -29.77
CA TRP A 346 -12.21 26.27 -30.25
C TRP A 346 -11.00 26.79 -29.49
N GLY A 347 -10.59 26.16 -28.41
CA GLY A 347 -9.37 26.43 -27.65
C GLY A 347 -8.71 25.10 -27.30
N GLY A 348 -7.42 25.13 -26.99
CA GLY A 348 -6.63 23.94 -26.72
C GLY A 348 -5.68 24.12 -25.54
N GLY A 349 -4.76 23.18 -25.36
CA GLY A 349 -3.70 23.22 -24.35
C GLY A 349 -3.86 22.21 -23.22
N GLY A 350 -4.99 21.50 -23.15
CA GLY A 350 -5.18 20.42 -22.18
C GLY A 350 -4.13 19.33 -22.35
N GLU A 351 -3.85 18.90 -23.57
CA GLU A 351 -2.84 17.91 -23.91
C GLU A 351 -1.41 18.34 -23.51
N LYS A 352 -1.06 19.61 -23.69
CA LYS A 352 0.22 20.17 -23.25
C LYS A 352 0.35 20.21 -21.73
N ARG A 353 -0.77 20.54 -21.05
CA ARG A 353 -0.80 20.54 -19.58
C ARG A 353 -0.63 19.13 -19.02
N ILE A 354 -1.21 18.12 -19.66
CA ILE A 354 -0.98 16.72 -19.28
C ILE A 354 0.49 16.37 -19.46
N GLN A 355 1.09 16.65 -20.62
CA GLN A 355 2.49 16.38 -20.86
C GLN A 355 3.39 17.02 -19.79
N GLN A 356 3.19 18.31 -19.52
CA GLN A 356 3.96 19.00 -18.47
C GLN A 356 3.87 18.29 -17.11
N ARG A 357 2.68 17.87 -16.71
CA ARG A 357 2.47 17.14 -15.42
C ARG A 357 3.14 15.78 -15.42
N LEU A 358 3.18 15.08 -16.57
CA LEU A 358 3.90 13.81 -16.71
C LEU A 358 5.42 13.99 -16.64
N GLU A 359 5.95 15.06 -17.25
CA GLU A 359 7.37 15.46 -17.14
C GLU A 359 7.74 15.76 -15.68
N GLU A 360 6.92 16.56 -14.98
CA GLU A 360 7.09 16.88 -13.55
C GLU A 360 7.03 15.63 -12.66
N ALA A 361 6.24 14.63 -13.06
CA ALA A 361 6.16 13.34 -12.39
C ALA A 361 7.36 12.40 -12.66
N GLY A 362 8.27 12.79 -13.58
CA GLY A 362 9.50 12.05 -13.84
C GLY A 362 9.39 11.02 -14.98
N PHE A 363 8.35 11.07 -15.80
CA PHE A 363 8.24 10.22 -16.99
C PHE A 363 9.11 10.75 -18.15
N GLU A 364 9.67 9.83 -18.91
CA GLU A 364 10.27 10.12 -20.22
C GLU A 364 9.15 10.32 -21.24
N ILE A 365 9.05 11.49 -21.85
CA ILE A 365 8.05 11.77 -22.86
C ILE A 365 8.44 11.10 -24.17
N ALA A 366 7.59 10.21 -24.66
CA ALA A 366 7.85 9.37 -25.83
C ALA A 366 7.43 10.03 -27.16
N ALA A 367 6.52 11.01 -27.12
CA ALA A 367 6.00 11.65 -28.33
C ALA A 367 5.42 13.05 -28.04
N GLU A 368 5.35 13.89 -29.08
CA GLU A 368 4.61 15.14 -29.01
C GLU A 368 3.12 14.89 -28.65
N PRO A 369 2.47 15.83 -27.92
CA PRO A 369 1.10 15.64 -27.51
C PRO A 369 0.14 15.49 -28.69
N GLY A 370 -0.57 14.35 -28.73
CA GLY A 370 -1.61 14.11 -29.73
C GLY A 370 -2.82 15.01 -29.52
N LYS A 371 -3.22 15.79 -30.50
CA LYS A 371 -4.41 16.64 -30.43
C LYS A 371 -5.36 16.39 -31.59
N GLN A 372 -6.65 16.45 -31.30
CA GLN A 372 -7.70 16.31 -32.30
C GLN A 372 -8.76 17.43 -32.16
N LEU A 373 -8.99 18.16 -33.23
CA LEU A 373 -10.09 19.14 -33.29
C LEU A 373 -11.40 18.39 -33.46
N TRP A 374 -12.35 18.63 -32.56
CA TRP A 374 -13.66 17.98 -32.51
C TRP A 374 -13.56 16.45 -32.40
N ALA A 375 -14.36 15.72 -33.14
CA ALA A 375 -14.32 14.25 -33.17
C ALA A 375 -13.28 13.76 -34.20
N PRO A 376 -12.53 12.70 -33.90
CA PRO A 376 -11.64 12.11 -34.90
C PRO A 376 -12.44 11.46 -36.02
N ASP A 377 -11.99 11.67 -37.25
CA ASP A 377 -12.40 10.89 -38.42
C ASP A 377 -11.46 9.69 -38.62
N THR A 378 -11.73 8.89 -39.66
CA THR A 378 -10.93 7.68 -39.96
C THR A 378 -9.45 7.99 -40.20
N GLU A 379 -9.12 9.14 -40.83
CA GLU A 379 -7.75 9.53 -41.09
C GLU A 379 -7.04 9.95 -39.78
N ALA A 380 -7.74 10.71 -38.94
CA ALA A 380 -7.23 11.09 -37.61
C ALA A 380 -7.02 9.87 -36.72
N GLU A 381 -7.95 8.91 -36.70
CA GLU A 381 -7.80 7.65 -35.97
C GLU A 381 -6.59 6.87 -36.47
N ARG A 382 -6.37 6.80 -37.78
CA ARG A 382 -5.17 6.15 -38.36
C ARG A 382 -3.87 6.89 -37.95
N LYS A 383 -3.84 8.21 -37.90
CA LYS A 383 -2.67 8.96 -37.42
C LYS A 383 -2.42 8.73 -35.94
N LEU A 384 -3.48 8.69 -35.12
CA LEU A 384 -3.38 8.40 -33.70
C LEU A 384 -2.89 6.99 -33.42
N SER A 385 -3.29 6.01 -34.23
CA SER A 385 -2.80 4.62 -34.11
C SER A 385 -1.30 4.48 -34.31
N LEU A 386 -0.62 5.48 -34.90
CA LEU A 386 0.83 5.48 -35.12
C LEU A 386 1.64 6.19 -34.04
N ILE A 387 0.98 6.83 -33.05
CA ILE A 387 1.66 7.65 -32.04
C ILE A 387 2.66 6.87 -31.15
N HIS A 388 2.51 5.54 -31.10
CA HIS A 388 3.37 4.62 -30.34
C HIS A 388 4.67 4.29 -31.06
N ILE A 389 4.82 4.63 -32.35
CA ILE A 389 5.99 4.29 -33.18
C ILE A 389 7.07 5.38 -33.08
N SER A 390 6.70 6.59 -32.68
CA SER A 390 7.60 7.71 -32.46
C SER A 390 8.13 7.70 -31.03
#